data_8e6a9839698fba283652003814bfff98
#
_entry.id   8e6a9839698fba283652003814bfff98
#
_cell.length_a   1.000
_cell.length_b   1.000
_cell.length_c   1.000
_cell.angle_alpha   90.00
_cell.angle_beta   90.00
_cell.angle_gamma   90.00
#
_symmetry.space_group_name_H-M   'P 1'
#
loop_
_entity.id
_entity.type
_entity.pdbx_description
1 polymer ?
#
loop_
_entity_poly.entity_id
_entity_poly.type
_entity_poly.pdbx_seq_one_letter_code
_entity_poly.pdbx_strand_id
1 'polypeptide(L)'
;MTLRNFKWRNLYLWLVFIVLYAPIIFLVVYSFSQGTTMNNFHGFTWQHYQDLFADSRLIAIFLDTILIALLSSLLATVIGTLGALGINSTTKPITRNTLLSLNNILMVSPDVIIGASFLIFFTALKIPLGFGSVLLSHIAFSIPIVVLMVLPKIQEMSTSLLDAAADLGANNWQLLSQIIVPYIMPGIFSGFFMALTYSLDDFAVTFFVTGNGFSTLSVEIYSRPVKVSTWKSTPCPV
;
A
#
# COMPACT_ATOMS: atom_id res chain seq x y z
N MET A 1 -42.04 2.89 15.41
CA MET A 1 -41.07 2.40 16.45
C MET A 1 -39.62 2.45 15.95
N THR A 2 -39.26 3.28 14.99
CA THR A 2 -37.96 3.25 14.26
C THR A 2 -37.02 4.45 14.50
N LEU A 3 -37.50 5.55 15.06
CA LEU A 3 -36.69 6.78 15.17
C LEU A 3 -35.76 6.84 16.42
N ARG A 4 -36.05 6.08 17.48
CA ARG A 4 -35.23 6.07 18.70
C ARG A 4 -33.97 5.23 18.57
N ASN A 5 -34.02 4.13 17.81
CA ASN A 5 -32.85 3.28 17.56
C ASN A 5 -31.86 3.91 16.56
N PHE A 6 -32.33 4.83 15.70
CA PHE A 6 -31.50 5.55 14.74
C PHE A 6 -30.54 6.53 15.44
N LYS A 7 -30.99 7.25 16.49
CA LYS A 7 -30.16 8.21 17.24
C LYS A 7 -29.01 7.57 18.00
N TRP A 8 -29.25 6.45 18.69
CA TRP A 8 -28.21 5.75 19.43
C TRP A 8 -27.17 5.09 18.53
N ARG A 9 -27.60 4.50 17.42
CA ARG A 9 -26.72 3.93 16.39
C ARG A 9 -25.82 5.00 15.77
N ASN A 10 -26.35 6.15 15.47
CA ASN A 10 -25.57 7.26 14.91
C ASN A 10 -24.59 7.82 15.95
N LEU A 11 -25.01 7.94 17.21
CA LEU A 11 -24.12 8.38 18.29
C LEU A 11 -22.94 7.42 18.47
N TYR A 12 -23.20 6.11 18.46
CA TYR A 12 -22.14 5.09 18.52
C TYR A 12 -21.17 5.22 17.34
N LEU A 13 -21.68 5.37 16.13
CA LEU A 13 -20.84 5.54 14.93
C LEU A 13 -19.96 6.79 15.03
N TRP A 14 -20.54 7.93 15.44
CA TRP A 14 -19.78 9.16 15.65
C TRP A 14 -18.69 9.01 16.71
N LEU A 15 -18.99 8.33 17.83
CA LEU A 15 -18.01 8.07 18.88
C LEU A 15 -16.86 7.23 18.36
N VAL A 16 -17.15 6.16 17.59
CA VAL A 16 -16.11 5.32 16.97
C VAL A 16 -15.24 6.15 16.03
N PHE A 17 -15.85 6.98 15.16
CA PHE A 17 -15.09 7.83 14.26
C PHE A 17 -14.22 8.84 15.02
N ILE A 18 -14.75 9.50 16.05
CA ILE A 18 -13.99 10.44 16.88
C ILE A 18 -12.77 9.74 17.50
N VAL A 19 -12.96 8.55 18.10
CA VAL A 19 -11.85 7.80 18.72
C VAL A 19 -10.80 7.39 17.70
N LEU A 20 -11.22 6.95 16.50
CA LEU A 20 -10.30 6.54 15.43
C LEU A 20 -9.52 7.73 14.83
N TYR A 21 -10.18 8.86 14.64
CA TYR A 21 -9.55 10.03 14.02
C TYR A 21 -8.88 10.98 15.02
N ALA A 22 -9.17 10.87 16.33
CA ALA A 22 -8.60 11.73 17.35
C ALA A 22 -7.05 11.77 17.33
N PRO A 23 -6.32 10.65 17.22
CA PRO A 23 -4.86 10.69 17.12
C PRO A 23 -4.36 11.45 15.88
N ILE A 24 -5.05 11.30 14.74
CA ILE A 24 -4.68 11.96 13.48
C ILE A 24 -4.91 13.47 13.61
N ILE A 25 -6.10 13.86 14.13
CA ILE A 25 -6.43 15.27 14.37
C ILE A 25 -5.43 15.88 15.36
N PHE A 26 -5.08 15.16 16.41
CA PHE A 26 -4.08 15.59 17.38
C PHE A 26 -2.74 15.89 16.68
N LEU A 27 -2.21 14.97 15.88
CA LEU A 27 -0.97 15.17 15.12
C LEU A 27 -1.05 16.37 14.18
N VAL A 28 -2.16 16.51 13.46
CA VAL A 28 -2.38 17.66 12.55
C VAL A 28 -2.40 18.98 13.33
N VAL A 29 -3.08 19.05 14.46
CA VAL A 29 -3.11 20.28 15.29
C VAL A 29 -1.71 20.60 15.83
N TYR A 30 -0.98 19.61 16.33
CA TYR A 30 0.35 19.81 16.88
C TYR A 30 1.41 20.11 15.81
N SER A 31 1.18 19.76 14.54
CA SER A 31 2.08 20.15 13.43
C SER A 31 2.17 21.68 13.25
N PHE A 32 1.19 22.41 13.75
CA PHE A 32 1.15 23.89 13.75
C PHE A 32 1.66 24.50 15.07
N SER A 33 2.10 23.70 16.04
CA SER A 33 2.62 24.22 17.31
C SER A 33 4.05 24.71 17.17
N GLN A 34 4.39 25.85 17.76
CA GLN A 34 5.76 26.39 17.79
C GLN A 34 6.73 25.50 18.62
N GLY A 35 6.22 24.60 19.44
CA GLY A 35 7.02 23.70 20.29
C GLY A 35 7.69 22.58 19.50
N THR A 36 8.84 22.15 19.96
CA THR A 36 9.55 20.94 19.46
C THR A 36 9.05 19.65 20.10
N THR A 37 8.15 19.73 21.06
CA THR A 37 7.57 18.60 21.79
C THR A 37 6.05 18.69 21.80
N MET A 38 5.39 17.52 21.80
CA MET A 38 3.92 17.44 21.79
C MET A 38 3.27 17.59 23.18
N ASN A 39 4.02 18.04 24.19
CA ASN A 39 3.50 18.13 25.58
C ASN A 39 2.57 19.33 25.79
N ASN A 40 2.89 20.48 25.15
CA ASN A 40 2.10 21.70 25.27
C ASN A 40 2.00 22.41 23.92
N PHE A 41 0.85 22.99 23.63
CA PHE A 41 0.67 23.82 22.44
C PHE A 41 1.22 25.25 22.71
N HIS A 42 2.29 25.63 22.01
CA HIS A 42 3.02 26.91 22.24
C HIS A 42 2.73 27.97 21.17
N GLY A 43 1.50 28.11 20.74
CA GLY A 43 1.13 29.05 19.70
C GLY A 43 1.18 28.45 18.29
N PHE A 44 0.63 29.20 17.33
CA PHE A 44 0.48 28.77 15.95
C PHE A 44 1.71 29.17 15.11
N THR A 45 2.23 28.26 14.29
CA THR A 45 3.32 28.53 13.37
C THR A 45 3.17 27.76 12.04
N TRP A 46 3.68 28.34 10.96
CA TRP A 46 3.87 27.68 9.66
C TRP A 46 5.33 27.30 9.42
N GLN A 47 6.24 27.59 10.35
CA GLN A 47 7.68 27.43 10.17
C GLN A 47 8.06 26.00 9.83
N HIS A 48 7.45 25.01 10.48
CA HIS A 48 7.75 23.58 10.20
C HIS A 48 7.46 23.21 8.75
N TYR A 49 6.43 23.77 8.14
CA TYR A 49 6.10 23.53 6.73
C TYR A 49 7.06 24.26 5.80
N GLN A 50 7.47 25.49 6.15
CA GLN A 50 8.49 26.25 5.39
C GLN A 50 9.83 25.50 5.42
N ASP A 51 10.26 25.04 6.59
CA ASP A 51 11.50 24.27 6.76
C ASP A 51 11.43 22.93 5.96
N LEU A 52 10.29 22.25 5.97
CA LEU A 52 10.07 21.03 5.22
C LEU A 52 10.20 21.27 3.71
N PHE A 53 9.59 22.32 3.18
CA PHE A 53 9.70 22.67 1.76
C PHE A 53 11.04 23.26 1.37
N ALA A 54 11.82 23.79 2.31
CA ALA A 54 13.19 24.25 2.11
C ALA A 54 14.21 23.10 2.11
N ASP A 55 13.86 21.95 2.70
CA ASP A 55 14.73 20.78 2.74
C ASP A 55 14.67 20.00 1.42
N SER A 56 15.60 20.30 0.51
CA SER A 56 15.69 19.65 -0.81
C SER A 56 15.88 18.14 -0.73
N ARG A 57 16.50 17.61 0.34
CA ARG A 57 16.66 16.17 0.55
C ARG A 57 15.33 15.51 0.85
N LEU A 58 14.51 16.09 1.72
CA LEU A 58 13.17 15.56 2.03
C LEU A 58 12.25 15.60 0.81
N ILE A 59 12.32 16.66 0.02
CA ILE A 59 11.55 16.75 -1.23
C ILE A 59 11.98 15.66 -2.21
N ALA A 60 13.29 15.41 -2.37
CA ALA A 60 13.77 14.33 -3.22
C ALA A 60 13.26 12.96 -2.75
N ILE A 61 13.37 12.65 -1.45
CA ILE A 61 12.86 11.40 -0.86
C ILE A 61 11.34 11.26 -1.09
N PHE A 62 10.58 12.34 -0.94
CA PHE A 62 9.14 12.35 -1.20
C PHE A 62 8.83 12.02 -2.67
N LEU A 63 9.53 12.66 -3.61
CA LEU A 63 9.37 12.42 -5.05
C LEU A 63 9.76 10.98 -5.41
N ASP A 64 10.84 10.46 -4.86
CA ASP A 64 11.28 9.08 -5.07
C ASP A 64 10.24 8.07 -4.54
N THR A 65 9.62 8.37 -3.38
CA THR A 65 8.56 7.55 -2.81
C THR A 65 7.34 7.49 -3.73
N ILE A 66 6.88 8.65 -4.22
CA ILE A 66 5.76 8.72 -5.16
C ILE A 66 6.10 8.00 -6.47
N LEU A 67 7.31 8.19 -6.99
CA LEU A 67 7.75 7.56 -8.22
C LEU A 67 7.76 6.02 -8.10
N ILE A 68 8.35 5.49 -7.02
CA ILE A 68 8.33 4.04 -6.75
C ILE A 68 6.91 3.53 -6.61
N ALA A 69 6.07 4.20 -5.82
CA ALA A 69 4.72 3.75 -5.59
C ALA A 69 3.90 3.71 -6.88
N LEU A 70 4.01 4.73 -7.73
CA LEU A 70 3.32 4.77 -9.03
C LEU A 70 3.85 3.71 -9.99
N LEU A 71 5.17 3.58 -10.13
CA LEU A 71 5.77 2.61 -11.05
C LEU A 71 5.48 1.17 -10.60
N SER A 72 5.67 0.87 -9.31
CA SER A 72 5.43 -0.48 -8.79
C SER A 72 3.96 -0.88 -8.89
N SER A 73 3.04 0.02 -8.52
CA SER A 73 1.60 -0.27 -8.58
C SER A 73 1.12 -0.42 -10.02
N LEU A 74 1.62 0.39 -10.97
CA LEU A 74 1.29 0.26 -12.38
C LEU A 74 1.75 -1.09 -12.94
N LEU A 75 3.03 -1.44 -12.72
CA LEU A 75 3.59 -2.69 -13.21
C LEU A 75 2.95 -3.91 -12.52
N ALA A 76 2.73 -3.84 -11.21
CA ALA A 76 2.03 -4.88 -10.47
C ALA A 76 0.58 -5.06 -10.95
N THR A 77 -0.10 -3.95 -11.33
CA THR A 77 -1.47 -4.02 -11.86
C THR A 77 -1.51 -4.73 -13.20
N VAL A 78 -0.59 -4.45 -14.09
CA VAL A 78 -0.51 -5.14 -15.38
C VAL A 78 -0.22 -6.62 -15.17
N ILE A 79 0.84 -6.96 -14.41
CA ILE A 79 1.26 -8.35 -14.16
C ILE A 79 0.17 -9.10 -13.38
N GLY A 80 -0.38 -8.52 -12.33
CA GLY A 80 -1.41 -9.12 -11.48
C GLY A 80 -2.72 -9.36 -12.24
N THR A 81 -3.12 -8.42 -13.12
CA THR A 81 -4.30 -8.61 -13.99
C THR A 81 -4.10 -9.76 -14.97
N LEU A 82 -2.94 -9.83 -15.62
CA LEU A 82 -2.59 -10.96 -16.49
C LEU A 82 -2.51 -12.28 -15.70
N GLY A 83 -1.97 -12.23 -14.49
CA GLY A 83 -1.95 -13.37 -13.57
C GLY A 83 -3.35 -13.85 -13.19
N ALA A 84 -4.27 -12.93 -12.85
CA ALA A 84 -5.65 -13.24 -12.54
C ALA A 84 -6.39 -13.87 -13.73
N LEU A 85 -6.21 -13.36 -14.94
CA LEU A 85 -6.74 -13.94 -16.17
C LEU A 85 -6.17 -15.35 -16.41
N GLY A 86 -4.86 -15.54 -16.22
CA GLY A 86 -4.20 -16.84 -16.35
C GLY A 86 -4.70 -17.86 -15.32
N ILE A 87 -4.89 -17.46 -14.06
CA ILE A 87 -5.45 -18.31 -13.00
C ILE A 87 -6.90 -18.70 -13.36
N ASN A 88 -7.71 -17.75 -13.84
CA ASN A 88 -9.10 -18.02 -14.19
C ASN A 88 -9.22 -18.95 -15.41
N SER A 89 -8.33 -18.84 -16.38
CA SER A 89 -8.32 -19.70 -17.58
C SER A 89 -7.82 -21.13 -17.32
N THR A 90 -7.24 -21.37 -16.13
CA THR A 90 -6.68 -22.67 -15.77
C THR A 90 -7.79 -23.68 -15.44
N THR A 91 -7.95 -24.71 -16.29
CA THR A 91 -9.01 -25.74 -16.16
C THR A 91 -8.67 -26.81 -15.11
N LYS A 92 -7.37 -27.07 -14.86
CA LYS A 92 -6.94 -28.08 -13.90
C LYS A 92 -7.04 -27.56 -12.47
N PRO A 93 -7.91 -28.14 -11.60
CA PRO A 93 -8.14 -27.62 -10.25
C PRO A 93 -6.86 -27.64 -9.37
N ILE A 94 -6.01 -28.64 -9.53
CA ILE A 94 -4.74 -28.73 -8.77
C ILE A 94 -3.86 -27.55 -9.12
N THR A 95 -3.63 -27.27 -10.40
CA THR A 95 -2.77 -26.15 -10.84
C THR A 95 -3.35 -24.80 -10.38
N ARG A 96 -4.67 -24.62 -10.54
CA ARG A 96 -5.36 -23.40 -10.10
C ARG A 96 -5.18 -23.16 -8.59
N ASN A 97 -5.41 -24.21 -7.78
CA ASN A 97 -5.29 -24.11 -6.32
C ASN A 97 -3.84 -23.86 -5.90
N THR A 98 -2.85 -24.48 -6.57
CA THR A 98 -1.44 -24.21 -6.30
C THR A 98 -1.07 -22.77 -6.61
N LEU A 99 -1.50 -22.20 -7.75
CA LEU A 99 -1.25 -20.81 -8.09
C LEU A 99 -1.88 -19.85 -7.08
N LEU A 100 -3.12 -20.12 -6.65
CA LEU A 100 -3.79 -19.33 -5.61
C LEU A 100 -3.08 -19.44 -4.26
N SER A 101 -2.61 -20.63 -3.87
CA SER A 101 -1.86 -20.83 -2.63
C SER A 101 -0.54 -20.06 -2.66
N LEU A 102 0.20 -20.12 -3.78
CA LEU A 102 1.45 -19.36 -3.95
C LEU A 102 1.20 -17.85 -3.90
N ASN A 103 0.14 -17.38 -4.53
CA ASN A 103 -0.28 -15.98 -4.47
C ASN A 103 -0.55 -15.54 -3.02
N ASN A 104 -1.24 -16.37 -2.25
CA ASN A 104 -1.65 -16.03 -0.89
C ASN A 104 -0.50 -16.12 0.13
N ILE A 105 0.58 -16.87 -0.14
CA ILE A 105 1.74 -16.98 0.77
C ILE A 105 2.32 -15.62 1.10
N LEU A 106 2.54 -14.75 0.09
CA LEU A 106 3.08 -13.41 0.31
C LEU A 106 2.14 -12.53 1.13
N MET A 107 0.83 -12.69 1.00
CA MET A 107 -0.16 -11.88 1.75
C MET A 107 -0.27 -12.26 3.22
N VAL A 108 0.04 -13.52 3.56
CA VAL A 108 -0.06 -14.02 4.94
C VAL A 108 1.30 -13.91 5.65
N SER A 109 2.38 -13.80 4.91
CA SER A 109 3.74 -13.71 5.47
C SER A 109 3.96 -12.35 6.14
N PRO A 110 4.62 -12.31 7.32
CA PRO A 110 5.03 -11.05 7.93
C PRO A 110 5.98 -10.25 7.01
N ASP A 111 5.75 -8.95 6.87
CA ASP A 111 6.52 -8.07 5.97
C ASP A 111 8.04 -8.08 6.26
N VAL A 112 8.41 -8.23 7.53
CA VAL A 112 9.82 -8.35 7.95
C VAL A 112 10.48 -9.60 7.34
N ILE A 113 9.75 -10.72 7.28
CA ILE A 113 10.24 -11.97 6.67
C ILE A 113 10.37 -11.80 5.15
N ILE A 114 9.40 -11.14 4.53
CA ILE A 114 9.45 -10.83 3.10
C ILE A 114 10.66 -9.96 2.79
N GLY A 115 10.86 -8.87 3.53
CA GLY A 115 11.99 -7.95 3.35
C GLY A 115 13.35 -8.63 3.54
N ALA A 116 13.51 -9.41 4.62
CA ALA A 116 14.73 -10.17 4.87
C ALA A 116 15.00 -11.21 3.75
N SER A 117 13.95 -11.86 3.24
CA SER A 117 14.06 -12.81 2.13
C SER A 117 14.53 -12.12 0.84
N PHE A 118 13.99 -10.93 0.52
CA PHE A 118 14.46 -10.17 -0.63
C PHE A 118 15.89 -9.69 -0.47
N LEU A 119 16.31 -9.26 0.73
CA LEU A 119 17.70 -8.90 0.99
C LEU A 119 18.64 -10.07 0.69
N ILE A 120 18.34 -11.26 1.22
CA ILE A 120 19.13 -12.47 0.97
C ILE A 120 19.15 -12.80 -0.53
N PHE A 121 17.99 -12.76 -1.18
CA PHE A 121 17.83 -13.05 -2.60
C PHE A 121 18.65 -12.10 -3.48
N PHE A 122 18.53 -10.78 -3.28
CA PHE A 122 19.29 -9.80 -4.06
C PHE A 122 20.79 -9.87 -3.80
N THR A 123 21.18 -10.10 -2.55
CA THR A 123 22.61 -10.28 -2.20
C THR A 123 23.19 -11.53 -2.86
N ALA A 124 22.47 -12.65 -2.85
CA ALA A 124 22.90 -13.90 -3.50
C ALA A 124 23.04 -13.73 -5.02
N LEU A 125 22.16 -12.97 -5.65
CA LEU A 125 22.21 -12.65 -7.09
C LEU A 125 23.17 -11.49 -7.42
N LYS A 126 23.82 -10.87 -6.40
CA LYS A 126 24.69 -9.69 -6.55
C LYS A 126 23.98 -8.49 -7.20
N ILE A 127 22.66 -8.38 -6.98
CA ILE A 127 21.88 -7.23 -7.41
C ILE A 127 22.16 -6.08 -6.42
N PRO A 128 22.57 -4.90 -6.90
CA PRO A 128 22.84 -3.77 -6.01
C PRO A 128 21.54 -3.31 -5.34
N LEU A 129 21.63 -3.06 -4.02
CA LEU A 129 20.53 -2.49 -3.25
C LEU A 129 20.37 -1.01 -3.56
N GLY A 130 19.13 -0.52 -3.63
CA GLY A 130 18.77 0.86 -3.95
C GLY A 130 17.42 0.94 -4.66
N PHE A 131 17.24 1.93 -5.53
CA PHE A 131 16.00 2.14 -6.28
C PHE A 131 15.47 0.88 -6.99
N GLY A 132 16.34 0.14 -7.69
CA GLY A 132 15.93 -1.04 -8.47
C GLY A 132 15.46 -2.20 -7.60
N SER A 133 16.15 -2.51 -6.50
CA SER A 133 15.75 -3.57 -5.57
C SER A 133 14.44 -3.21 -4.84
N VAL A 134 14.25 -1.94 -4.44
CA VAL A 134 13.01 -1.47 -3.86
C VAL A 134 11.86 -1.59 -4.87
N LEU A 135 12.05 -1.10 -6.10
CA LEU A 135 11.04 -1.21 -7.14
C LEU A 135 10.62 -2.66 -7.41
N LEU A 136 11.58 -3.56 -7.57
CA LEU A 136 11.31 -4.99 -7.82
C LEU A 136 10.57 -5.65 -6.65
N SER A 137 10.96 -5.35 -5.42
CA SER A 137 10.28 -5.87 -4.23
C SER A 137 8.84 -5.36 -4.15
N HIS A 138 8.63 -4.06 -4.41
CA HIS A 138 7.29 -3.45 -4.39
C HIS A 138 6.38 -4.03 -5.48
N ILE A 139 6.90 -4.29 -6.67
CA ILE A 139 6.15 -5.01 -7.71
C ILE A 139 5.78 -6.41 -7.21
N ALA A 140 6.75 -7.15 -6.68
CA ALA A 140 6.55 -8.55 -6.31
C ALA A 140 5.49 -8.74 -5.22
N PHE A 141 5.52 -7.95 -4.15
CA PHE A 141 4.53 -8.08 -3.08
C PHE A 141 3.16 -7.46 -3.43
N SER A 142 3.12 -6.53 -4.40
CA SER A 142 1.86 -5.90 -4.84
C SER A 142 1.07 -6.77 -5.81
N ILE A 143 1.71 -7.66 -6.58
CA ILE A 143 1.03 -8.56 -7.52
C ILE A 143 -0.09 -9.37 -6.85
N PRO A 144 0.10 -10.04 -5.70
CA PRO A 144 -0.94 -10.79 -5.03
C PRO A 144 -2.17 -9.98 -4.67
N ILE A 145 -1.98 -8.72 -4.27
CA ILE A 145 -3.07 -7.80 -3.92
C ILE A 145 -3.93 -7.50 -5.15
N VAL A 146 -3.28 -7.23 -6.29
CA VAL A 146 -3.98 -7.00 -7.56
C VAL A 146 -4.76 -8.23 -7.99
N VAL A 147 -4.15 -9.43 -7.92
CA VAL A 147 -4.85 -10.69 -8.23
C VAL A 147 -6.09 -10.86 -7.36
N LEU A 148 -5.98 -10.57 -6.05
CA LEU A 148 -7.09 -10.65 -5.10
C LEU A 148 -8.26 -9.71 -5.47
N MET A 149 -7.98 -8.53 -6.03
CA MET A 149 -8.99 -7.55 -6.42
C MET A 149 -9.61 -7.85 -7.79
N VAL A 150 -8.81 -8.36 -8.72
CA VAL A 150 -9.24 -8.58 -10.12
C VAL A 150 -9.94 -9.92 -10.28
N LEU A 151 -9.43 -11.00 -9.66
CA LEU A 151 -9.94 -12.37 -9.87
C LEU A 151 -11.44 -12.53 -9.53
N PRO A 152 -11.97 -11.98 -8.42
CA PRO A 152 -13.41 -12.04 -8.16
C PRO A 152 -14.24 -11.36 -9.25
N LYS A 153 -13.76 -10.24 -9.80
CA LYS A 153 -14.47 -9.55 -10.89
C LYS A 153 -14.52 -10.35 -12.18
N ILE A 154 -13.49 -11.13 -12.48
CA ILE A 154 -13.51 -12.07 -13.60
C ILE A 154 -14.53 -13.18 -13.33
N GLN A 155 -14.62 -13.68 -12.10
CA GLN A 155 -15.52 -14.77 -11.72
C GLN A 155 -17.00 -14.35 -11.62
N GLU A 156 -17.28 -13.07 -11.39
CA GLU A 156 -18.64 -12.50 -11.42
C GLU A 156 -19.20 -12.40 -12.85
N MET A 157 -18.35 -12.46 -13.87
CA MET A 157 -18.75 -12.31 -15.26
C MET A 157 -19.51 -13.56 -15.74
N SER A 158 -20.70 -13.34 -16.32
CA SER A 158 -21.52 -14.43 -16.86
C SER A 158 -20.87 -15.06 -18.10
N THR A 159 -20.81 -16.38 -18.15
CA THR A 159 -20.35 -17.12 -19.34
C THR A 159 -21.24 -16.85 -20.57
N SER A 160 -22.53 -16.63 -20.36
CA SER A 160 -23.45 -16.29 -21.44
C SER A 160 -23.11 -14.99 -22.16
N LEU A 161 -22.44 -14.05 -21.49
CA LEU A 161 -21.93 -12.83 -22.13
C LEU A 161 -20.82 -13.14 -23.12
N LEU A 162 -19.91 -14.04 -22.74
CA LEU A 162 -18.81 -14.48 -23.61
C LEU A 162 -19.29 -15.30 -24.78
N ASP A 163 -20.28 -16.22 -24.55
CA ASP A 163 -20.88 -17.06 -25.58
C ASP A 163 -21.64 -16.21 -26.60
N ALA A 164 -22.44 -15.23 -26.15
CA ALA A 164 -23.14 -14.32 -27.04
C ALA A 164 -22.20 -13.48 -27.92
N ALA A 165 -21.08 -13.06 -27.37
CA ALA A 165 -20.08 -12.31 -28.15
C ALA A 165 -19.37 -13.22 -29.18
N ALA A 166 -19.11 -14.49 -28.81
CA ALA A 166 -18.52 -15.46 -29.73
C ALA A 166 -19.50 -15.80 -30.87
N ASP A 167 -20.81 -15.93 -30.57
CA ASP A 167 -21.86 -16.12 -31.57
C ASP A 167 -21.96 -14.95 -32.58
N LEU A 168 -21.65 -13.74 -32.12
CA LEU A 168 -21.54 -12.54 -32.98
C LEU A 168 -20.24 -12.48 -33.77
N GLY A 169 -19.36 -13.49 -33.68
CA GLY A 169 -18.13 -13.60 -34.41
C GLY A 169 -16.95 -12.85 -33.78
N ALA A 170 -17.01 -12.47 -32.50
CA ALA A 170 -15.90 -11.84 -31.80
C ALA A 170 -14.69 -12.79 -31.70
N ASN A 171 -13.53 -12.32 -32.09
CA ASN A 171 -12.29 -13.06 -31.89
C ASN A 171 -11.77 -12.89 -30.44
N ASN A 172 -10.78 -13.72 -30.05
CA ASN A 172 -10.24 -13.72 -28.67
C ASN A 172 -9.70 -12.35 -28.23
N TRP A 173 -9.13 -11.57 -29.17
CA TRP A 173 -8.64 -10.22 -28.84
C TRP A 173 -9.78 -9.23 -28.60
N GLN A 174 -10.83 -9.32 -29.40
CA GLN A 174 -12.05 -8.52 -29.22
C GLN A 174 -12.76 -8.90 -27.90
N LEU A 175 -12.88 -10.19 -27.59
CA LEU A 175 -13.38 -10.66 -26.31
C LEU A 175 -12.60 -10.07 -25.14
N LEU A 176 -11.28 -10.16 -25.20
CA LEU A 176 -10.40 -9.62 -24.13
C LEU A 176 -10.53 -8.10 -24.02
N SER A 177 -10.34 -7.37 -25.11
CA SER A 177 -10.18 -5.90 -25.07
C SER A 177 -11.50 -5.14 -24.98
N GLN A 178 -12.59 -5.67 -25.56
CA GLN A 178 -13.88 -4.97 -25.67
C GLN A 178 -14.92 -5.47 -24.66
N ILE A 179 -14.73 -6.63 -24.05
CA ILE A 179 -15.69 -7.23 -23.13
C ILE A 179 -15.05 -7.48 -21.77
N ILE A 180 -14.00 -8.33 -21.70
CA ILE A 180 -13.43 -8.76 -20.42
C ILE A 180 -12.79 -7.58 -19.71
N VAL A 181 -11.83 -6.88 -20.34
CA VAL A 181 -11.09 -5.78 -19.72
C VAL A 181 -12.03 -4.65 -19.26
N PRO A 182 -12.97 -4.14 -20.07
CA PRO A 182 -13.93 -3.15 -19.59
C PRO A 182 -14.80 -3.63 -18.42
N TYR A 183 -15.22 -4.90 -18.43
CA TYR A 183 -16.02 -5.47 -17.36
C TYR A 183 -15.26 -5.54 -16.03
N ILE A 184 -13.99 -5.96 -16.06
CA ILE A 184 -13.16 -6.09 -14.86
C ILE A 184 -12.45 -4.79 -14.46
N MET A 185 -12.62 -3.69 -15.21
CA MET A 185 -11.99 -2.40 -14.96
C MET A 185 -12.13 -1.91 -13.51
N PRO A 186 -13.29 -2.01 -12.84
CA PRO A 186 -13.43 -1.65 -11.43
C PRO A 186 -12.49 -2.47 -10.51
N GLY A 187 -12.29 -3.75 -10.82
CA GLY A 187 -11.34 -4.61 -10.11
C GLY A 187 -9.88 -4.20 -10.35
N ILE A 188 -9.54 -3.83 -11.60
CA ILE A 188 -8.21 -3.34 -11.96
C ILE A 188 -7.90 -2.03 -11.22
N PHE A 189 -8.82 -1.05 -11.21
CA PHE A 189 -8.64 0.19 -10.45
C PHE A 189 -8.52 -0.06 -8.95
N SER A 190 -9.37 -0.93 -8.39
CA SER A 190 -9.26 -1.30 -6.98
C SER A 190 -7.91 -1.94 -6.65
N GLY A 191 -7.44 -2.84 -7.52
CA GLY A 191 -6.11 -3.46 -7.40
C GLY A 191 -4.97 -2.45 -7.47
N PHE A 192 -5.04 -1.51 -8.42
CA PHE A 192 -4.07 -0.43 -8.56
C PHE A 192 -3.99 0.45 -7.31
N PHE A 193 -5.13 0.95 -6.81
CA PHE A 193 -5.14 1.83 -5.64
C PHE A 193 -4.72 1.09 -4.36
N MET A 194 -5.07 -0.17 -4.20
CA MET A 194 -4.59 -0.99 -3.09
C MET A 194 -3.07 -1.20 -3.16
N ALA A 195 -2.55 -1.55 -4.33
CA ALA A 195 -1.10 -1.69 -4.54
C ALA A 195 -0.36 -0.37 -4.31
N LEU A 196 -0.92 0.76 -4.77
CA LEU A 196 -0.38 2.10 -4.57
C LEU A 196 -0.30 2.45 -3.07
N THR A 197 -1.40 2.23 -2.34
CA THR A 197 -1.46 2.50 -0.90
C THR A 197 -0.46 1.64 -0.15
N TYR A 198 -0.39 0.35 -0.48
CA TYR A 198 0.52 -0.59 0.17
C TYR A 198 1.99 -0.25 -0.09
N SER A 199 2.31 0.20 -1.32
CA SER A 199 3.66 0.65 -1.69
C SER A 199 4.06 1.96 -1.01
N LEU A 200 3.13 2.92 -0.84
CA LEU A 200 3.40 4.21 -0.17
C LEU A 200 3.69 4.05 1.32
N ASP A 201 3.00 3.13 2.00
CA ASP A 201 3.09 2.93 3.44
C ASP A 201 4.17 1.92 3.84
N ASP A 202 4.76 1.18 2.88
CA ASP A 202 5.74 0.16 3.20
C ASP A 202 7.01 0.74 3.83
N PHE A 203 7.27 0.29 5.04
CA PHE A 203 8.52 0.51 5.74
C PHE A 203 9.37 -0.77 5.78
N ALA A 204 8.73 -1.90 6.10
CA ALA A 204 9.43 -3.11 6.50
C ALA A 204 10.25 -3.70 5.36
N VAL A 205 9.66 -3.90 4.19
CA VAL A 205 10.38 -4.46 3.04
C VAL A 205 11.43 -3.47 2.55
N THR A 206 11.05 -2.19 2.40
CA THR A 206 11.95 -1.14 1.93
C THR A 206 13.18 -1.02 2.81
N PHE A 207 13.04 -1.06 4.14
CA PHE A 207 14.16 -0.98 5.08
C PHE A 207 15.25 -2.01 4.79
N PHE A 208 14.90 -3.24 4.42
CA PHE A 208 15.87 -4.29 4.12
C PHE A 208 16.53 -4.13 2.75
N VAL A 209 15.84 -3.58 1.76
CA VAL A 209 16.30 -3.59 0.37
C VAL A 209 16.73 -2.23 -0.19
N THR A 210 16.62 -1.16 0.61
CA THR A 210 16.92 0.21 0.17
C THR A 210 18.43 0.47 -0.03
N GLY A 211 19.32 -0.22 0.71
CA GLY A 211 20.76 -0.02 0.61
C GLY A 211 21.22 1.38 1.05
N ASN A 212 22.39 1.78 0.57
CA ASN A 212 22.96 3.09 0.88
C ASN A 212 22.66 4.11 -0.21
N GLY A 213 22.19 5.30 0.17
CA GLY A 213 21.99 6.43 -0.76
C GLY A 213 20.61 6.55 -1.39
N PHE A 214 19.73 5.62 -1.12
CA PHE A 214 18.31 5.67 -1.49
C PHE A 214 17.43 5.51 -0.23
N SER A 215 16.32 6.21 -0.14
CA SER A 215 15.37 6.07 0.97
C SER A 215 13.96 6.44 0.52
N THR A 216 12.96 5.85 1.15
CA THR A 216 11.57 6.28 1.03
C THR A 216 11.14 7.10 2.23
N LEU A 217 10.03 7.82 2.10
CA LEU A 217 9.50 8.66 3.18
C LEU A 217 9.21 7.85 4.44
N SER A 218 8.65 6.64 4.30
CA SER A 218 8.38 5.74 5.42
C SER A 218 9.67 5.38 6.16
N VAL A 219 10.74 5.00 5.45
CA VAL A 219 12.04 4.68 6.04
C VAL A 219 12.66 5.91 6.70
N GLU A 220 12.58 7.08 6.07
CA GLU A 220 13.11 8.33 6.63
C GLU A 220 12.40 8.72 7.94
N ILE A 221 11.07 8.59 7.99
CA ILE A 221 10.27 8.90 9.19
C ILE A 221 10.62 7.95 10.35
N TYR A 222 10.64 6.64 10.09
CA TYR A 222 10.92 5.64 11.12
C TYR A 222 12.37 5.59 11.58
N SER A 223 13.33 6.00 10.74
CA SER A 223 14.76 6.05 11.08
C SER A 223 15.13 7.30 11.89
N ARG A 224 14.28 8.33 11.91
CA ARG A 224 14.56 9.53 12.72
C ARG A 224 14.40 9.21 14.20
N PRO A 225 15.42 9.52 15.04
CA PRO A 225 15.30 9.32 16.47
C PRO A 225 14.18 10.21 17.01
N VAL A 226 13.15 9.58 17.56
CA VAL A 226 12.14 10.30 18.35
C VAL A 226 12.89 10.94 19.52
N LYS A 227 12.94 12.28 19.58
CA LYS A 227 13.45 12.99 20.75
C LYS A 227 12.45 12.76 21.90
N VAL A 228 12.56 11.60 22.53
CA VAL A 228 11.88 11.35 23.80
C VAL A 228 12.55 12.33 24.78
N SER A 229 11.78 13.32 25.25
CA SER A 229 12.22 14.16 26.36
C SER A 229 12.49 13.21 27.51
N THR A 230 13.78 12.97 27.81
CA THR A 230 14.18 12.25 29.01
C THR A 230 13.49 12.94 30.17
N TRP A 231 12.62 12.21 30.87
CA TRP A 231 12.16 12.59 32.20
C TRP A 231 13.45 12.83 33.01
N LYS A 232 13.81 14.10 33.20
CA LYS A 232 14.82 14.43 34.22
C LYS A 232 14.20 13.97 35.53
N SER A 233 14.66 12.82 36.01
CA SER A 233 14.46 12.42 37.39
C SER A 233 14.97 13.58 38.24
N THR A 234 14.04 14.36 38.79
CA THR A 234 14.36 15.35 39.83
C THR A 234 15.00 14.56 40.98
N PRO A 235 16.28 14.80 41.35
CA PRO A 235 16.78 14.12 42.50
C PRO A 235 15.94 14.56 43.70
N CYS A 236 15.39 13.57 44.46
CA CYS A 236 14.77 13.83 45.75
C CYS A 236 15.81 14.57 46.63
N PRO A 237 15.47 15.73 47.21
CA PRO A 237 16.30 16.29 48.24
C PRO A 237 16.24 15.37 49.48
N VAL A 238 17.41 14.91 49.91
CA VAL A 238 17.64 14.22 51.17
C VAL A 238 17.55 15.24 52.28
#